data_70ba54541c27aecce49adab84c6b3a1b
#
_entry.id   70ba54541c27aecce49adab84c6b3a1b
#
_cell.length_a   1.000
_cell.length_b   1.000
_cell.length_c   1.000
_cell.angle_alpha   90.00
_cell.angle_beta   90.00
_cell.angle_gamma   90.00
#
_symmetry.space_group_name_H-M   'P 1'
#
loop_
_entity.id
_entity.type
_entity.pdbx_description
1 polymer ?
#
loop_
_entity_poly.entity_id
_entity_poly.type
_entity_poly.pdbx_seq_one_letter_code
_entity_poly.pdbx_strand_id
1 'polypeptide(L)'
;MTKLFFILTFFFQLALFADTDIIYDIRGNSPLLDANMSQFLDKWRINTVTPVQAGHYKNIIVNGNTEKKNISLTFDDAPDENNTYKLLDILTSHHVKAAFFMIGGTMTDSNITVVKRANDEGHLVLNHTFNHPRLSDLNESAIIDQLDHAATRIETITGHYPILYRPPYGSINARVVYTVNDQGLTTVLWSLDSLDWTLKDPDAVVENVISNIRNGDIILMHRNPTSVGALPKVIEKLREMGYTFLRLDELLGIKAYR
;
A
#
# COMPACT_ATOMS: atom_id res chain seq x y z
N MET A 1 -54.44 39.48 -10.99
CA MET A 1 -53.03 39.26 -11.29
C MET A 1 -52.31 38.82 -10.01
N THR A 2 -52.27 37.53 -9.74
CA THR A 2 -51.74 36.95 -8.53
C THR A 2 -50.33 36.44 -8.85
N LYS A 3 -49.30 37.06 -8.26
CA LYS A 3 -47.89 36.63 -8.43
C LYS A 3 -47.62 35.46 -7.50
N LEU A 4 -47.34 34.33 -8.09
CA LEU A 4 -46.91 33.12 -7.38
C LEU A 4 -45.39 33.22 -7.12
N PHE A 5 -45.00 33.32 -5.85
CA PHE A 5 -43.59 33.23 -5.43
C PHE A 5 -43.21 31.79 -5.26
N PHE A 6 -42.31 31.27 -6.13
CA PHE A 6 -41.65 29.99 -5.92
C PHE A 6 -40.50 30.20 -4.93
N ILE A 7 -40.63 29.66 -3.74
CA ILE A 7 -39.53 29.55 -2.77
C ILE A 7 -38.76 28.26 -3.13
N LEU A 8 -37.56 28.46 -3.69
CA LEU A 8 -36.61 27.38 -3.94
C LEU A 8 -35.89 27.07 -2.63
N THR A 9 -36.32 26.01 -1.93
CA THR A 9 -35.62 25.50 -0.76
C THR A 9 -34.40 24.72 -1.22
N PHE A 10 -33.23 25.30 -1.12
CA PHE A 10 -31.96 24.62 -1.24
C PHE A 10 -31.77 23.70 -0.02
N PHE A 11 -32.00 22.41 -0.19
CA PHE A 11 -31.53 21.42 0.76
C PHE A 11 -30.00 21.33 0.66
N PHE A 12 -29.32 22.03 1.58
CA PHE A 12 -27.93 21.77 1.86
C PHE A 12 -27.87 20.38 2.52
N GLN A 13 -27.55 19.35 1.74
CA GLN A 13 -27.18 18.06 2.28
C GLN A 13 -25.83 18.27 2.99
N LEU A 14 -25.89 18.51 4.32
CA LEU A 14 -24.73 18.35 5.18
C LEU A 14 -24.29 16.90 5.00
N ALA A 15 -23.24 16.68 4.23
CA ALA A 15 -22.49 15.46 4.33
C ALA A 15 -21.97 15.43 5.78
N LEU A 16 -22.64 14.65 6.62
CA LEU A 16 -22.08 14.19 7.88
C LEU A 16 -20.79 13.46 7.51
N PHE A 17 -19.65 14.12 7.69
CA PHE A 17 -18.39 13.46 7.87
C PHE A 17 -18.51 12.66 9.16
N ALA A 18 -19.10 11.48 9.02
CA ALA A 18 -19.12 10.51 10.07
C ALA A 18 -17.72 9.92 10.12
N ASP A 19 -17.21 9.99 11.33
CA ASP A 19 -16.20 9.15 11.91
C ASP A 19 -14.75 9.43 11.54
N THR A 20 -14.02 9.71 12.62
CA THR A 20 -12.56 9.62 12.67
C THR A 20 -12.17 8.19 12.32
N ASP A 21 -11.79 7.96 11.06
CA ASP A 21 -11.21 6.68 10.65
C ASP A 21 -10.08 6.33 11.61
N ILE A 22 -10.24 5.23 12.31
CA ILE A 22 -9.25 4.75 13.28
C ILE A 22 -7.97 4.44 12.49
N ILE A 23 -6.90 5.17 12.81
CA ILE A 23 -5.57 4.89 12.26
C ILE A 23 -4.94 3.80 13.10
N TYR A 24 -4.70 2.67 12.47
CA TYR A 24 -4.12 1.50 13.14
C TYR A 24 -2.64 1.67 13.47
N ASP A 25 -2.22 0.98 14.54
CA ASP A 25 -0.84 0.58 14.73
C ASP A 25 -0.43 -0.46 13.68
N ILE A 26 0.83 -0.46 13.27
CA ILE A 26 1.36 -1.49 12.36
C ILE A 26 1.60 -2.76 13.16
N ARG A 27 0.97 -3.87 12.76
CA ARG A 27 1.13 -5.19 13.35
C ARG A 27 1.97 -6.10 12.48
N GLY A 28 2.37 -7.17 13.08
CA GLY A 28 3.13 -8.28 12.52
C GLY A 28 4.13 -8.73 13.59
N ASN A 29 4.02 -9.96 14.04
CA ASN A 29 4.90 -10.53 15.05
C ASN A 29 5.09 -12.02 14.78
N SER A 30 6.22 -12.55 15.19
CA SER A 30 6.50 -13.98 15.10
C SER A 30 7.42 -14.40 16.25
N PRO A 31 7.17 -15.55 16.87
CA PRO A 31 8.07 -16.11 17.88
C PRO A 31 9.43 -16.52 17.28
N LEU A 32 9.58 -16.54 15.96
CA LEU A 32 10.83 -16.83 15.26
C LEU A 32 11.73 -15.59 15.12
N LEU A 33 11.24 -14.40 15.45
CA LEU A 33 12.07 -13.19 15.50
C LEU A 33 12.97 -13.22 16.74
N ASP A 34 14.24 -12.88 16.56
CA ASP A 34 15.10 -12.64 17.72
C ASP A 34 14.69 -11.36 18.48
N ALA A 35 15.16 -11.25 19.72
CA ALA A 35 14.80 -10.12 20.60
C ALA A 35 15.23 -8.75 20.03
N ASN A 36 16.36 -8.68 19.32
CA ASN A 36 16.84 -7.44 18.72
C ASN A 36 15.96 -6.99 17.58
N MET A 37 15.55 -7.93 16.71
CA MET A 37 14.63 -7.66 15.60
C MET A 37 13.26 -7.25 16.13
N SER A 38 12.71 -7.94 17.12
CA SER A 38 11.43 -7.57 17.75
C SER A 38 11.48 -6.14 18.32
N GLN A 39 12.52 -5.81 19.08
CA GLN A 39 12.68 -4.47 19.64
C GLN A 39 12.87 -3.39 18.55
N PHE A 40 13.62 -3.71 17.49
CA PHE A 40 13.79 -2.80 16.34
C PHE A 40 12.45 -2.50 15.69
N LEU A 41 11.64 -3.53 15.40
CA LEU A 41 10.33 -3.40 14.77
C LEU A 41 9.37 -2.58 15.64
N ASP A 42 9.31 -2.85 16.95
CA ASP A 42 8.43 -2.12 17.85
C ASP A 42 8.78 -0.63 17.89
N LYS A 43 10.05 -0.31 18.02
CA LYS A 43 10.54 1.08 18.00
C LYS A 43 10.25 1.77 16.68
N TRP A 44 10.49 1.07 15.56
CA TRP A 44 10.24 1.60 14.23
C TRP A 44 8.75 1.88 14.02
N ARG A 45 7.87 0.95 14.37
CA ARG A 45 6.41 1.08 14.25
C ARG A 45 5.89 2.27 15.02
N ILE A 46 6.27 2.39 16.30
CA ILE A 46 5.89 3.52 17.15
C ILE A 46 6.33 4.84 16.51
N ASN A 47 7.59 4.94 16.10
CA ASN A 47 8.13 6.17 15.52
C ASN A 47 7.48 6.54 14.18
N THR A 48 7.03 5.57 13.40
CA THR A 48 6.40 5.80 12.10
C THR A 48 4.93 6.18 12.23
N VAL A 49 4.16 5.48 13.08
CA VAL A 49 2.70 5.64 13.14
C VAL A 49 2.27 6.72 14.12
N THR A 50 2.97 6.89 15.25
CA THR A 50 2.56 7.86 16.28
C THR A 50 2.38 9.30 15.76
N PRO A 51 3.26 9.86 14.91
CA PRO A 51 3.04 11.18 14.33
C PRO A 51 1.82 11.25 13.40
N VAL A 52 1.49 10.15 12.72
CA VAL A 52 0.30 10.05 11.86
C VAL A 52 -0.96 10.03 12.70
N GLN A 53 -1.01 9.19 13.73
CA GLN A 53 -2.13 9.09 14.69
C GLN A 53 -2.35 10.40 15.46
N ALA A 54 -1.27 11.12 15.77
CA ALA A 54 -1.35 12.43 16.41
C ALA A 54 -1.80 13.57 15.45
N GLY A 55 -2.05 13.27 14.17
CA GLY A 55 -2.46 14.26 13.18
C GLY A 55 -1.37 15.23 12.75
N HIS A 56 -0.10 14.95 13.07
CA HIS A 56 1.03 15.79 12.68
C HIS A 56 1.28 15.73 11.18
N TYR A 57 0.90 14.62 10.53
CA TYR A 57 1.09 14.37 9.11
C TYR A 57 -0.25 14.13 8.43
N LYS A 58 -0.48 14.80 7.30
CA LYS A 58 -1.68 14.65 6.46
C LYS A 58 -1.37 13.84 5.21
N ASN A 59 -2.40 13.29 4.58
CA ASN A 59 -2.32 12.48 3.36
C ASN A 59 -1.41 11.26 3.49
N ILE A 60 -1.42 10.65 4.69
CA ILE A 60 -0.78 9.36 4.95
C ILE A 60 -1.86 8.35 5.31
N ILE A 61 -1.92 7.27 4.57
CA ILE A 61 -2.87 6.19 4.75
C ILE A 61 -2.14 4.99 5.35
N VAL A 62 -2.70 4.41 6.40
CA VAL A 62 -2.19 3.22 7.08
C VAL A 62 -3.11 2.02 6.87
N ASN A 63 -4.42 2.26 6.88
CA ASN A 63 -5.47 1.23 6.74
C ASN A 63 -6.70 1.78 6.02
N GLY A 64 -7.58 0.90 5.59
CA GLY A 64 -8.89 1.24 5.07
C GLY A 64 -9.97 1.23 6.16
N ASN A 65 -11.25 1.12 5.73
CA ASN A 65 -12.41 1.10 6.62
C ASN A 65 -12.38 -0.09 7.58
N THR A 66 -12.50 0.18 8.88
CA THR A 66 -12.35 -0.80 9.96
C THR A 66 -13.62 -1.59 10.29
N GLU A 67 -14.75 -1.21 9.73
CA GLU A 67 -16.05 -1.86 10.02
C GLU A 67 -16.30 -3.10 9.15
N LYS A 68 -15.67 -3.15 7.96
CA LYS A 68 -15.90 -4.22 6.98
C LYS A 68 -14.71 -5.16 6.93
N LYS A 69 -14.97 -6.46 6.78
CA LYS A 69 -13.94 -7.48 6.53
C LYS A 69 -13.35 -7.38 5.11
N ASN A 70 -12.95 -6.17 4.72
CA ASN A 70 -12.27 -5.89 3.46
C ASN A 70 -10.79 -5.64 3.76
N ILE A 71 -9.91 -6.16 2.92
CA ILE A 71 -8.45 -6.06 3.04
C ILE A 71 -7.82 -5.88 1.67
N SER A 72 -6.58 -5.41 1.63
CA SER A 72 -5.81 -5.32 0.39
C SER A 72 -4.43 -5.97 0.52
N LEU A 73 -4.06 -6.77 -0.48
CA LEU A 73 -2.71 -7.27 -0.65
C LEU A 73 -1.86 -6.25 -1.41
N THR A 74 -0.69 -5.96 -0.87
CA THR A 74 0.27 -5.05 -1.50
C THR A 74 1.66 -5.67 -1.52
N PHE A 75 2.39 -5.47 -2.62
CA PHE A 75 3.72 -6.04 -2.84
C PHE A 75 4.72 -4.94 -3.17
N ASP A 76 5.79 -4.85 -2.38
CA ASP A 76 6.87 -3.90 -2.58
C ASP A 76 8.04 -4.54 -3.37
N ASP A 77 8.93 -3.69 -3.88
CA ASP A 77 10.18 -4.02 -4.59
C ASP A 77 10.04 -4.67 -5.97
N ALA A 78 8.83 -4.83 -6.50
CA ALA A 78 8.65 -5.27 -7.88
C ALA A 78 9.21 -4.22 -8.88
N PRO A 79 9.47 -4.58 -10.14
CA PRO A 79 9.37 -5.89 -10.75
C PRO A 79 10.65 -6.74 -10.61
N ASP A 80 10.51 -8.05 -10.84
CA ASP A 80 11.59 -8.95 -11.20
C ASP A 80 11.13 -10.01 -12.22
N GLU A 81 12.07 -10.69 -12.84
CA GLU A 81 11.78 -11.68 -13.91
C GLU A 81 11.28 -13.03 -13.40
N ASN A 82 11.18 -13.26 -12.09
CA ASN A 82 10.87 -14.56 -11.53
C ASN A 82 9.69 -14.51 -10.55
N ASN A 83 9.89 -13.87 -9.39
CA ASN A 83 8.90 -13.92 -8.31
C ASN A 83 7.67 -13.08 -8.63
N THR A 84 7.83 -11.94 -9.32
CA THR A 84 6.68 -11.12 -9.71
C THR A 84 5.74 -11.88 -10.64
N TYR A 85 6.26 -12.65 -11.61
CA TYR A 85 5.43 -13.52 -12.47
C TYR A 85 4.68 -14.58 -11.66
N LYS A 86 5.34 -15.24 -10.70
CA LYS A 86 4.72 -16.26 -9.85
C LYS A 86 3.62 -15.66 -8.97
N LEU A 87 3.84 -14.46 -8.40
CA LEU A 87 2.81 -13.75 -7.65
C LEU A 87 1.58 -13.44 -8.51
N LEU A 88 1.79 -12.96 -9.75
CA LEU A 88 0.68 -12.72 -10.69
C LEU A 88 -0.07 -14.00 -11.04
N ASP A 89 0.64 -15.13 -11.29
CA ASP A 89 0.01 -16.43 -11.55
C ASP A 89 -0.89 -16.86 -10.38
N ILE A 90 -0.40 -16.74 -9.14
CA ILE A 90 -1.16 -17.06 -7.94
C ILE A 90 -2.38 -16.15 -7.80
N LEU A 91 -2.19 -14.83 -7.92
CA LEU A 91 -3.27 -13.84 -7.81
C LEU A 91 -4.37 -14.09 -8.85
N THR A 92 -3.97 -14.41 -10.10
CA THR A 92 -4.90 -14.75 -11.17
C THR A 92 -5.66 -16.02 -10.86
N SER A 93 -5.00 -17.10 -10.41
CA SER A 93 -5.64 -18.37 -10.09
C SER A 93 -6.65 -18.26 -8.93
N HIS A 94 -6.40 -17.33 -8.01
CA HIS A 94 -7.28 -17.04 -6.89
C HIS A 94 -8.26 -15.88 -7.15
N HIS A 95 -8.28 -15.28 -8.35
CA HIS A 95 -9.14 -14.12 -8.68
C HIS A 95 -9.00 -12.97 -7.68
N VAL A 96 -7.77 -12.62 -7.30
CA VAL A 96 -7.44 -11.52 -6.39
C VAL A 96 -6.72 -10.42 -7.16
N LYS A 97 -7.13 -9.18 -6.97
CA LYS A 97 -6.39 -8.00 -7.46
C LYS A 97 -5.60 -7.38 -6.31
N ALA A 98 -4.36 -6.97 -6.60
CA ALA A 98 -3.41 -6.42 -5.63
C ALA A 98 -2.83 -5.10 -6.11
N ALA A 99 -2.05 -4.45 -5.26
CA ALA A 99 -1.23 -3.30 -5.63
C ALA A 99 0.26 -3.65 -5.54
N PHE A 100 1.00 -3.28 -6.56
CA PHE A 100 2.45 -3.43 -6.64
C PHE A 100 3.10 -2.06 -6.56
N PHE A 101 3.84 -1.79 -5.48
CA PHE A 101 4.68 -0.62 -5.37
C PHE A 101 6.04 -0.95 -5.99
N MET A 102 6.26 -0.42 -7.19
CA MET A 102 7.36 -0.83 -8.04
C MET A 102 8.50 0.19 -8.06
N ILE A 103 9.74 -0.30 -8.09
CA ILE A 103 10.95 0.51 -8.20
C ILE A 103 11.17 0.90 -9.66
N GLY A 104 11.12 2.20 -9.98
CA GLY A 104 11.22 2.69 -11.36
C GLY A 104 12.51 2.28 -12.08
N GLY A 105 13.65 2.33 -11.39
CA GLY A 105 14.96 1.99 -11.94
C GLY A 105 15.15 0.50 -12.26
N THR A 106 14.33 -0.38 -11.71
CA THR A 106 14.37 -1.82 -12.04
C THR A 106 13.46 -2.19 -13.22
N MET A 107 12.67 -1.26 -13.77
CA MET A 107 11.83 -1.48 -14.95
C MET A 107 12.66 -1.43 -16.23
N THR A 108 13.52 -2.40 -16.42
CA THR A 108 14.41 -2.56 -17.60
C THR A 108 13.64 -3.25 -18.73
N ASP A 109 14.26 -3.34 -19.92
CA ASP A 109 13.65 -4.01 -21.07
C ASP A 109 13.32 -5.49 -20.78
N SER A 110 14.08 -6.15 -19.90
CA SER A 110 13.80 -7.51 -19.46
C SER A 110 12.57 -7.62 -18.56
N ASN A 111 12.28 -6.58 -17.76
CA ASN A 111 11.20 -6.58 -16.77
C ASN A 111 9.91 -5.87 -17.23
N ILE A 112 9.97 -5.13 -18.35
CA ILE A 112 8.82 -4.32 -18.81
C ILE A 112 7.57 -5.17 -19.10
N THR A 113 7.76 -6.40 -19.54
CA THR A 113 6.65 -7.33 -19.84
C THR A 113 5.86 -7.73 -18.60
N VAL A 114 6.52 -7.92 -17.46
CA VAL A 114 5.82 -8.24 -16.21
C VAL A 114 5.08 -7.03 -15.63
N VAL A 115 5.62 -5.81 -15.82
CA VAL A 115 4.93 -4.56 -15.44
C VAL A 115 3.65 -4.39 -16.26
N LYS A 116 3.73 -4.57 -17.59
CA LYS A 116 2.56 -4.54 -18.48
C LYS A 116 1.54 -5.59 -18.09
N ARG A 117 1.98 -6.83 -17.84
CA ARG A 117 1.11 -7.91 -17.39
C ARG A 117 0.36 -7.56 -16.12
N ALA A 118 1.04 -7.02 -15.11
CA ALA A 118 0.40 -6.59 -13.86
C ALA A 118 -0.71 -5.56 -14.12
N ASN A 119 -0.44 -4.57 -14.97
CA ASN A 119 -1.42 -3.56 -15.37
C ASN A 119 -2.59 -4.17 -16.16
N ASP A 120 -2.31 -4.98 -17.17
CA ASP A 120 -3.33 -5.57 -18.07
C ASP A 120 -4.25 -6.55 -17.33
N GLU A 121 -3.74 -7.23 -16.31
CA GLU A 121 -4.53 -8.08 -15.41
C GLU A 121 -5.33 -7.29 -14.38
N GLY A 122 -5.23 -5.94 -14.36
CA GLY A 122 -6.01 -5.05 -13.49
C GLY A 122 -5.47 -4.89 -12.08
N HIS A 123 -4.20 -5.22 -11.84
CA HIS A 123 -3.50 -4.84 -10.64
C HIS A 123 -3.09 -3.37 -10.69
N LEU A 124 -2.88 -2.74 -9.52
CA LEU A 124 -2.30 -1.40 -9.49
C LEU A 124 -0.77 -1.48 -9.61
N VAL A 125 -0.21 -0.64 -10.48
CA VAL A 125 1.23 -0.42 -10.60
C VAL A 125 1.52 0.96 -10.02
N LEU A 126 2.13 1.01 -8.84
CA LEU A 126 2.28 2.20 -8.01
C LEU A 126 3.75 2.52 -7.77
N ASN A 127 4.00 3.72 -7.24
CA ASN A 127 5.33 4.30 -7.11
C ASN A 127 6.04 3.84 -5.82
N HIS A 128 7.22 3.23 -5.97
CA HIS A 128 8.14 2.88 -4.86
C HIS A 128 9.50 3.57 -5.00
N THR A 129 9.53 4.80 -5.52
CA THR A 129 10.72 5.58 -5.87
C THR A 129 11.50 5.00 -7.06
N PHE A 130 12.50 5.74 -7.54
CA PHE A 130 13.27 5.29 -8.69
C PHE A 130 14.40 4.33 -8.32
N ASN A 131 15.18 4.61 -7.25
CA ASN A 131 16.35 3.82 -6.83
C ASN A 131 16.23 3.22 -5.42
N HIS A 132 15.02 3.23 -4.81
CA HIS A 132 14.77 2.70 -3.49
C HIS A 132 15.63 3.32 -2.35
N PRO A 133 15.85 4.65 -2.31
CA PRO A 133 16.60 5.26 -1.22
C PRO A 133 15.76 5.43 0.04
N ARG A 134 16.39 5.60 1.19
CA ARG A 134 15.73 6.08 2.39
C ARG A 134 15.43 7.58 2.23
N LEU A 135 14.17 7.92 1.93
CA LEU A 135 13.79 9.31 1.57
C LEU A 135 14.08 10.31 2.68
N SER A 136 14.01 9.92 3.95
CA SER A 136 14.33 10.81 5.09
C SER A 136 15.78 11.34 5.09
N ASP A 137 16.67 10.68 4.37
CA ASP A 137 18.09 11.06 4.27
C ASP A 137 18.35 12.05 3.13
N LEU A 138 17.35 12.27 2.25
CA LEU A 138 17.47 13.10 1.06
C LEU A 138 17.00 14.54 1.32
N ASN A 139 17.50 15.46 0.50
CA ASN A 139 16.90 16.80 0.40
C ASN A 139 15.65 16.79 -0.47
N GLU A 140 14.90 17.89 -0.47
CA GLU A 140 13.62 18.02 -1.17
C GLU A 140 13.73 17.76 -2.68
N SER A 141 14.69 18.35 -3.37
CA SER A 141 14.88 18.14 -4.80
C SER A 141 15.13 16.67 -5.13
N ALA A 142 15.98 15.99 -4.36
CA ALA A 142 16.27 14.58 -4.57
C ALA A 142 15.05 13.69 -4.27
N ILE A 143 14.18 14.07 -3.33
CA ILE A 143 12.90 13.36 -3.10
C ILE A 143 12.00 13.49 -4.32
N ILE A 144 11.84 14.71 -4.85
CA ILE A 144 11.03 14.98 -6.05
C ILE A 144 11.55 14.15 -7.22
N ASP A 145 12.87 14.17 -7.49
CA ASP A 145 13.50 13.43 -8.58
C ASP A 145 13.22 11.91 -8.47
N GLN A 146 13.30 11.35 -7.26
CA GLN A 146 13.01 9.94 -7.02
C GLN A 146 11.56 9.56 -7.33
N LEU A 147 10.63 10.43 -6.98
CA LEU A 147 9.20 10.19 -7.17
C LEU A 147 8.78 10.41 -8.62
N ASP A 148 9.23 11.50 -9.23
CA ASP A 148 8.85 11.87 -10.60
C ASP A 148 9.41 10.91 -11.64
N HIS A 149 10.70 10.56 -11.55
CA HIS A 149 11.30 9.59 -12.45
C HIS A 149 10.61 8.22 -12.40
N ALA A 150 10.23 7.75 -11.19
CA ALA A 150 9.50 6.49 -11.06
C ALA A 150 8.08 6.60 -11.64
N ALA A 151 7.34 7.67 -11.33
CA ALA A 151 6.00 7.89 -11.83
C ALA A 151 5.96 8.01 -13.36
N THR A 152 6.89 8.78 -13.96
CA THR A 152 7.04 8.91 -15.41
C THR A 152 7.37 7.58 -16.06
N ARG A 153 8.24 6.76 -15.44
CA ARG A 153 8.56 5.43 -15.96
C ARG A 153 7.34 4.52 -15.95
N ILE A 154 6.54 4.52 -14.87
CA ILE A 154 5.29 3.77 -14.77
C ILE A 154 4.31 4.23 -15.86
N GLU A 155 4.08 5.54 -15.98
CA GLU A 155 3.17 6.10 -16.98
C GLU A 155 3.59 5.72 -18.41
N THR A 156 4.87 5.79 -18.73
CA THR A 156 5.38 5.40 -20.04
C THR A 156 5.06 3.96 -20.40
N ILE A 157 5.03 3.06 -19.41
CA ILE A 157 4.80 1.62 -19.61
C ILE A 157 3.31 1.27 -19.61
N THR A 158 2.54 1.88 -18.68
CA THR A 158 1.15 1.49 -18.37
C THR A 158 0.11 2.45 -18.93
N GLY A 159 0.50 3.67 -19.29
CA GLY A 159 -0.41 4.77 -19.65
C GLY A 159 -1.06 5.46 -18.44
N HIS A 160 -0.67 5.11 -17.20
CA HIS A 160 -1.25 5.61 -15.97
C HIS A 160 -0.20 6.29 -15.09
N TYR A 161 -0.39 7.57 -14.72
CA TYR A 161 0.48 8.28 -13.77
C TYR A 161 0.03 8.02 -12.33
N PRO A 162 0.81 7.31 -11.49
CA PRO A 162 0.42 6.97 -10.13
C PRO A 162 0.47 8.19 -9.22
N ILE A 163 -0.58 8.38 -8.40
CA ILE A 163 -0.63 9.39 -7.34
C ILE A 163 -0.52 8.77 -5.94
N LEU A 164 -0.54 7.45 -5.84
CA LEU A 164 -0.22 6.73 -4.62
C LEU A 164 1.24 6.29 -4.67
N TYR A 165 1.95 6.51 -3.58
CA TYR A 165 3.32 6.03 -3.44
C TYR A 165 3.54 5.43 -2.06
N ARG A 166 4.53 4.53 -1.97
CA ARG A 166 5.00 4.00 -0.70
C ARG A 166 6.49 4.31 -0.53
N PRO A 167 6.89 4.93 0.62
CA PRO A 167 8.29 5.21 0.88
C PRO A 167 9.05 3.91 1.17
N PRO A 168 10.22 3.69 0.56
CA PRO A 168 11.11 2.61 0.95
C PRO A 168 11.36 2.59 2.47
N TYR A 169 11.34 1.40 3.07
CA TYR A 169 11.52 1.19 4.51
C TYR A 169 10.45 1.89 5.39
N GLY A 170 9.34 2.35 4.83
CA GLY A 170 8.39 3.21 5.55
C GLY A 170 9.03 4.52 6.05
N SER A 171 10.10 4.96 5.43
CA SER A 171 10.92 6.09 5.87
C SER A 171 10.23 7.42 5.60
N ILE A 172 9.63 8.00 6.65
CA ILE A 172 8.98 9.30 6.63
C ILE A 172 9.56 10.24 7.68
N ASN A 173 9.55 11.52 7.40
CA ASN A 173 9.74 12.63 8.33
C ASN A 173 8.97 13.86 7.79
N ALA A 174 8.98 14.96 8.51
CA ALA A 174 8.23 16.16 8.10
C ALA A 174 8.60 16.63 6.68
N ARG A 175 9.89 16.63 6.32
CA ARG A 175 10.34 17.01 4.98
C ARG A 175 9.73 16.12 3.90
N VAL A 176 9.83 14.80 4.05
CA VAL A 176 9.27 13.83 3.10
C VAL A 176 7.77 14.06 2.92
N VAL A 177 7.03 14.16 4.02
CA VAL A 177 5.58 14.32 3.99
C VAL A 177 5.17 15.61 3.30
N TYR A 178 5.80 16.75 3.63
CA TYR A 178 5.47 18.02 3.00
C TYR A 178 5.84 18.02 1.51
N THR A 179 7.04 17.56 1.15
CA THR A 179 7.46 17.49 -0.26
C THR A 179 6.49 16.65 -1.08
N VAL A 180 6.09 15.49 -0.59
CA VAL A 180 5.15 14.58 -1.25
C VAL A 180 3.76 15.22 -1.43
N ASN A 181 3.25 15.86 -0.38
CA ASN A 181 1.96 16.55 -0.42
C ASN A 181 1.96 17.68 -1.44
N ASP A 182 3.05 18.45 -1.53
CA ASP A 182 3.20 19.55 -2.50
C ASP A 182 3.25 19.04 -3.95
N GLN A 183 3.66 17.78 -4.18
CA GLN A 183 3.57 17.12 -5.48
C GLN A 183 2.17 16.53 -5.77
N GLY A 184 1.21 16.67 -4.86
CA GLY A 184 -0.14 16.12 -4.99
C GLY A 184 -0.18 14.59 -4.90
N LEU A 185 0.80 13.97 -4.24
CA LEU A 185 0.87 12.54 -4.02
C LEU A 185 0.32 12.17 -2.64
N THR A 186 -0.14 10.93 -2.50
CA THR A 186 -0.60 10.35 -1.25
C THR A 186 0.34 9.25 -0.80
N THR A 187 0.80 9.34 0.45
CA THR A 187 1.62 8.29 1.07
C THR A 187 0.75 7.14 1.53
N VAL A 188 1.06 5.92 1.10
CA VAL A 188 0.42 4.70 1.58
C VAL A 188 1.44 3.86 2.33
N LEU A 189 1.23 3.69 3.62
CA LEU A 189 1.95 2.73 4.46
C LEU A 189 1.21 1.39 4.45
N TRP A 190 1.25 0.67 5.55
CA TRP A 190 0.53 -0.59 5.78
C TRP A 190 0.13 -0.69 7.25
N SER A 191 -0.81 -1.53 7.55
CA SER A 191 -1.24 -1.81 8.92
C SER A 191 -0.88 -3.22 9.38
N LEU A 192 -0.57 -4.12 8.44
CA LEU A 192 -0.08 -5.47 8.72
C LEU A 192 1.17 -5.76 7.90
N ASP A 193 2.29 -5.97 8.61
CA ASP A 193 3.56 -6.43 8.04
C ASP A 193 3.59 -7.97 8.05
N SER A 194 3.69 -8.58 6.89
CA SER A 194 3.77 -10.04 6.77
C SER A 194 5.07 -10.62 7.33
N LEU A 195 6.11 -9.79 7.47
CA LEU A 195 7.47 -10.17 7.86
C LEU A 195 8.16 -11.12 6.89
N ASP A 196 7.69 -11.24 5.66
CA ASP A 196 8.24 -12.08 4.60
C ASP A 196 9.68 -11.73 4.21
N TRP A 197 10.10 -10.52 4.48
CA TRP A 197 11.46 -10.01 4.25
C TRP A 197 12.48 -10.55 5.28
N THR A 198 12.04 -10.94 6.46
CA THR A 198 12.89 -11.48 7.55
C THR A 198 12.62 -12.96 7.83
N LEU A 199 11.36 -13.38 7.85
CA LEU A 199 10.99 -14.79 7.97
C LEU A 199 11.34 -15.55 6.68
N LYS A 200 11.98 -16.71 6.81
CA LYS A 200 12.38 -17.55 5.66
C LYS A 200 11.43 -18.71 5.43
N ASP A 201 10.52 -18.95 6.37
CA ASP A 201 9.52 -20.00 6.30
C ASP A 201 8.16 -19.42 5.85
N PRO A 202 7.61 -19.85 4.70
CA PRO A 202 6.29 -19.42 4.25
C PRO A 202 5.17 -19.69 5.26
N ASP A 203 5.23 -20.81 6.01
CA ASP A 203 4.20 -21.13 7.00
C ASP A 203 4.23 -20.17 8.20
N ALA A 204 5.41 -19.71 8.61
CA ALA A 204 5.53 -18.66 9.63
C ALA A 204 4.97 -17.30 9.17
N VAL A 205 5.12 -16.98 7.88
CA VAL A 205 4.47 -15.80 7.28
C VAL A 205 2.95 -15.93 7.30
N VAL A 206 2.42 -17.11 6.94
CA VAL A 206 0.97 -17.37 7.01
C VAL A 206 0.47 -17.22 8.45
N GLU A 207 1.13 -17.82 9.43
CA GLU A 207 0.75 -17.71 10.84
C GLU A 207 0.74 -16.26 11.32
N ASN A 208 1.79 -15.50 11.01
CA ASN A 208 1.87 -14.09 11.35
C ASN A 208 0.70 -13.28 10.77
N VAL A 209 0.40 -13.44 9.47
CA VAL A 209 -0.70 -12.73 8.83
C VAL A 209 -2.04 -13.08 9.47
N ILE A 210 -2.34 -14.38 9.61
CA ILE A 210 -3.62 -14.85 10.13
C ILE A 210 -3.85 -14.43 11.58
N SER A 211 -2.79 -14.45 12.42
CA SER A 211 -2.89 -14.09 13.83
C SER A 211 -3.04 -12.59 14.10
N ASN A 212 -2.70 -11.74 13.13
CA ASN A 212 -2.68 -10.29 13.30
C ASN A 212 -3.70 -9.54 12.44
N ILE A 213 -4.44 -10.22 11.55
CA ILE A 213 -5.35 -9.60 10.59
C ILE A 213 -6.50 -8.84 11.25
N ARG A 214 -6.84 -7.69 10.72
CA ARG A 214 -7.98 -6.84 11.12
C ARG A 214 -8.77 -6.38 9.90
N ASN A 215 -9.98 -5.94 10.13
CA ASN A 215 -10.79 -5.30 9.10
C ASN A 215 -10.09 -4.04 8.57
N GLY A 216 -10.06 -3.85 7.28
CA GLY A 216 -9.42 -2.68 6.66
C GLY A 216 -7.90 -2.79 6.50
N ASP A 217 -7.27 -3.90 6.89
CA ASP A 217 -5.81 -4.00 6.80
C ASP A 217 -5.30 -3.88 5.35
N ILE A 218 -4.24 -3.10 5.22
CA ILE A 218 -3.33 -3.07 4.09
C ILE A 218 -2.16 -3.99 4.45
N ILE A 219 -2.04 -5.12 3.75
CA ILE A 219 -1.03 -6.14 4.04
C ILE A 219 0.21 -5.88 3.20
N LEU A 220 1.35 -5.65 3.87
CA LEU A 220 2.65 -5.55 3.22
C LEU A 220 3.24 -6.93 2.98
N MET A 221 3.59 -7.20 1.75
CA MET A 221 4.42 -8.30 1.29
C MET A 221 5.49 -7.79 0.32
N HIS A 222 6.44 -8.62 -0.06
CA HIS A 222 7.47 -8.29 -1.05
C HIS A 222 7.52 -9.34 -2.15
N ARG A 223 8.18 -9.00 -3.26
CA ARG A 223 8.39 -9.90 -4.38
C ARG A 223 9.53 -10.91 -4.09
N ASN A 224 9.38 -11.77 -3.12
CA ASN A 224 10.40 -12.74 -2.71
C ASN A 224 9.86 -14.19 -2.69
N PRO A 225 10.75 -15.20 -2.64
CA PRO A 225 10.32 -16.61 -2.64
C PRO A 225 9.43 -16.98 -1.47
N THR A 226 9.62 -16.38 -0.29
CA THR A 226 8.83 -16.65 0.91
C THR A 226 7.37 -16.20 0.70
N SER A 227 7.16 -15.01 0.13
CA SER A 227 5.83 -14.52 -0.26
C SER A 227 5.17 -15.41 -1.30
N VAL A 228 5.91 -15.82 -2.32
CA VAL A 228 5.40 -16.77 -3.33
C VAL A 228 4.91 -18.05 -2.68
N GLY A 229 5.65 -18.60 -1.71
CA GLY A 229 5.26 -19.81 -0.99
C GLY A 229 4.09 -19.62 -0.02
N ALA A 230 3.98 -18.45 0.61
CA ALA A 230 2.94 -18.15 1.60
C ALA A 230 1.59 -17.75 0.98
N LEU A 231 1.62 -17.03 -0.15
CA LEU A 231 0.47 -16.33 -0.72
C LEU A 231 -0.77 -17.21 -0.95
N PRO A 232 -0.68 -18.44 -1.51
CA PRO A 232 -1.86 -19.28 -1.68
C PRO A 232 -2.59 -19.55 -0.37
N LYS A 233 -1.85 -19.98 0.66
CA LYS A 233 -2.41 -20.28 1.99
C LYS A 233 -2.95 -19.02 2.69
N VAL A 234 -2.30 -17.87 2.54
CA VAL A 234 -2.79 -16.59 3.06
C VAL A 234 -4.16 -16.27 2.46
N ILE A 235 -4.30 -16.37 1.13
CA ILE A 235 -5.57 -16.07 0.46
C ILE A 235 -6.67 -17.04 0.91
N GLU A 236 -6.40 -18.33 0.92
CA GLU A 236 -7.37 -19.37 1.31
C GLU A 236 -7.86 -19.15 2.74
N LYS A 237 -6.94 -19.04 3.71
CA LYS A 237 -7.28 -18.88 5.12
C LYS A 237 -8.03 -17.57 5.40
N LEU A 238 -7.64 -16.46 4.79
CA LEU A 238 -8.34 -15.20 4.97
C LEU A 238 -9.76 -15.25 4.39
N ARG A 239 -9.97 -15.95 3.28
CA ARG A 239 -11.33 -16.22 2.75
C ARG A 239 -12.17 -17.09 3.68
N GLU A 240 -11.58 -18.14 4.24
CA GLU A 240 -12.25 -18.99 5.25
C GLU A 240 -12.68 -18.17 6.49
N MET A 241 -11.90 -17.15 6.86
CA MET A 241 -12.23 -16.20 7.93
C MET A 241 -13.26 -15.14 7.51
N GLY A 242 -13.70 -15.15 6.25
CA GLY A 242 -14.73 -14.26 5.71
C GLY A 242 -14.21 -12.91 5.23
N TYR A 243 -12.91 -12.77 4.99
CA TYR A 243 -12.34 -11.55 4.41
C TYR A 243 -12.53 -11.48 2.90
N THR A 244 -12.82 -10.27 2.40
CA THR A 244 -12.91 -9.94 0.99
C THR A 244 -11.65 -9.16 0.58
N PHE A 245 -11.00 -9.63 -0.49
CA PHE A 245 -9.86 -8.94 -1.07
C PHE A 245 -10.35 -7.85 -2.03
N LEU A 246 -10.03 -6.61 -1.73
CA LEU A 246 -10.26 -5.47 -2.62
C LEU A 246 -8.93 -4.95 -3.16
N ARG A 247 -8.97 -4.39 -4.36
CA ARG A 247 -7.87 -3.61 -4.87
C ARG A 247 -7.66 -2.39 -3.98
N LEU A 248 -6.44 -1.90 -3.83
CA LEU A 248 -6.10 -0.89 -2.82
C LEU A 248 -6.95 0.40 -2.95
N ASP A 249 -7.15 0.89 -4.16
CA ASP A 249 -7.97 2.06 -4.42
C ASP A 249 -9.46 1.86 -4.08
N GLU A 250 -9.98 0.65 -4.29
CA GLU A 250 -11.34 0.27 -3.88
C GLU A 250 -11.46 0.17 -2.35
N LEU A 251 -10.47 -0.41 -1.67
CA LEU A 251 -10.43 -0.47 -0.21
C LEU A 251 -10.44 0.94 0.41
N LEU A 252 -9.73 1.87 -0.21
CA LEU A 252 -9.56 3.23 0.26
C LEU A 252 -10.62 4.21 -0.24
N GLY A 253 -11.39 3.85 -1.27
CA GLY A 253 -12.37 4.73 -1.90
C GLY A 253 -11.75 5.96 -2.59
N ILE A 254 -10.51 5.86 -3.08
CA ILE A 254 -9.77 6.96 -3.72
C ILE A 254 -9.23 6.55 -5.08
N LYS A 255 -8.83 7.53 -5.90
CA LYS A 255 -8.13 7.25 -7.16
C LYS A 255 -6.67 6.87 -6.91
N ALA A 256 -6.17 5.91 -7.69
CA ALA A 256 -4.75 5.53 -7.68
C ALA A 256 -3.92 6.30 -8.72
N TYR A 257 -4.56 6.85 -9.73
CA TYR A 257 -3.94 7.50 -10.89
C TYR A 257 -4.58 8.86 -11.20
N ARG A 258 -3.81 9.76 -11.84
CA ARG A 258 -4.32 11.00 -12.44
C ARG A 258 -5.22 10.75 -13.62
#